data_88dcbd5d157fef4747af080e5d3361e7
#
_entry.id   88dcbd5d157fef4747af080e5d3361e7
#
_cell.length_a   1.000
_cell.length_b   1.000
_cell.length_c   1.000
_cell.angle_alpha   90.00
_cell.angle_beta   90.00
_cell.angle_gamma   90.00
#
_symmetry.space_group_name_H-M   'P 1'
#
loop_
_entity.id
_entity.type
_entity.pdbx_description
1 polymer ?
#
loop_
_entity_poly.entity_id
_entity_poly.type
_entity_poly.pdbx_seq_one_letter_code
_entity_poly.pdbx_strand_id
1 'polypeptide(L)'
;VIGASDEEEVNAVLYGWIHKLGTVKENESEEKGEIALEAGTDWIYDSSYLSPELSSLLINISKSGYIDKNRSYVSFDNIMVPHFTGEESYPDMNYADQGYRMLGLFRYWNMIEYYYPYKDIIGEDWDSVFLEFLPRFMEGTDELSYKMACAELTTKIHDSHAYAFDEAAALMGGVLIAPFTFTHTGENIVVDGIDADYPPGIETVLPGDIILKTDGIEIWDYIAEKSKIKSRSRDTVVLNDLPEDIFRGYADEITLAKALEGRTSL
;
A
#
# COMPACT_ATOMS: atom_id res chain seq x y z
N VAL A 1 9.82 9.41 -22.06
CA VAL A 1 9.05 10.61 -21.69
C VAL A 1 9.93 11.63 -20.98
N ILE A 2 10.89 11.19 -20.14
CA ILE A 2 11.87 12.10 -19.52
C ILE A 2 12.69 12.77 -20.63
N GLY A 3 12.57 14.10 -20.78
CA GLY A 3 13.23 14.89 -21.82
C GLY A 3 12.32 15.34 -22.95
N ALA A 4 11.06 14.91 -22.99
CA ALA A 4 10.06 15.50 -23.89
C ALA A 4 9.67 16.90 -23.38
N SER A 5 9.63 17.87 -24.28
CA SER A 5 9.42 19.28 -23.94
C SER A 5 7.98 19.75 -24.16
N ASP A 6 7.18 18.96 -24.88
CA ASP A 6 5.79 19.25 -25.21
C ASP A 6 4.98 17.96 -25.42
N GLU A 7 3.68 18.11 -25.62
CA GLU A 7 2.74 17.00 -25.81
C GLU A 7 3.01 16.21 -27.10
N GLU A 8 3.46 16.84 -28.16
CA GLU A 8 3.77 16.18 -29.43
C GLU A 8 4.96 15.22 -29.25
N GLU A 9 6.01 15.66 -28.58
CA GLU A 9 7.16 14.80 -28.25
C GLU A 9 6.77 13.67 -27.29
N VAL A 10 5.91 13.91 -26.29
CA VAL A 10 5.39 12.86 -25.41
C VAL A 10 4.63 11.80 -26.20
N ASN A 11 3.70 12.21 -27.07
CA ASN A 11 2.92 11.30 -27.92
C ASN A 11 3.83 10.48 -28.85
N ALA A 12 4.83 11.11 -29.46
CA ALA A 12 5.78 10.43 -30.36
C ALA A 12 6.62 9.38 -29.59
N VAL A 13 7.08 9.69 -28.40
CA VAL A 13 7.84 8.77 -27.54
C VAL A 13 6.96 7.59 -27.11
N LEU A 14 5.74 7.84 -26.68
CA LEU A 14 4.80 6.78 -26.27
C LEU A 14 4.42 5.89 -27.44
N TYR A 15 4.09 6.47 -28.60
CA TYR A 15 3.81 5.72 -29.81
C TYR A 15 4.97 4.81 -30.22
N GLY A 16 6.20 5.37 -30.27
CA GLY A 16 7.39 4.62 -30.61
C GLY A 16 7.72 3.50 -29.61
N TRP A 17 7.44 3.71 -28.33
CA TRP A 17 7.61 2.68 -27.30
C TRP A 17 6.59 1.55 -27.46
N ILE A 18 5.31 1.87 -27.59
CA ILE A 18 4.21 0.88 -27.74
C ILE A 18 4.43 0.09 -29.04
N HIS A 19 4.79 0.76 -30.13
CA HIS A 19 5.02 0.09 -31.41
C HIS A 19 6.18 -0.93 -31.37
N LYS A 20 7.17 -0.71 -30.50
CA LYS A 20 8.28 -1.66 -30.27
C LYS A 20 7.87 -2.91 -29.49
N LEU A 21 6.72 -2.90 -28.81
CA LEU A 21 6.23 -4.06 -28.09
C LEU A 21 5.77 -5.19 -29.02
N GLY A 22 5.61 -4.91 -30.33
CA GLY A 22 5.30 -5.91 -31.34
C GLY A 22 4.17 -5.47 -32.26
N THR A 23 3.71 -6.36 -33.13
CA THR A 23 2.61 -6.12 -34.09
C THR A 23 1.28 -6.51 -33.45
N VAL A 24 0.29 -5.62 -33.50
CA VAL A 24 -1.08 -5.95 -33.09
C VAL A 24 -1.61 -7.05 -33.99
N LYS A 25 -1.94 -8.20 -33.43
CA LYS A 25 -2.62 -9.27 -34.20
C LYS A 25 -4.10 -8.87 -34.32
N GLU A 26 -4.61 -8.89 -35.54
CA GLU A 26 -6.06 -8.86 -35.72
C GLU A 26 -6.61 -10.15 -35.10
N ASN A 27 -7.24 -10.04 -33.94
CA ASN A 27 -7.98 -11.16 -33.38
C ASN A 27 -9.25 -11.36 -34.21
N GLU A 28 -9.39 -12.55 -34.76
CA GLU A 28 -10.71 -13.09 -35.06
C GLU A 28 -11.45 -13.14 -33.71
N SER A 29 -12.56 -12.43 -33.63
CA SER A 29 -13.34 -12.22 -32.41
C SER A 29 -13.66 -13.54 -31.72
N GLU A 30 -12.88 -13.88 -30.66
CA GLU A 30 -13.41 -14.77 -29.64
C GLU A 30 -14.55 -14.01 -28.95
N GLU A 31 -15.71 -14.63 -28.87
CA GLU A 31 -16.86 -14.10 -28.13
C GLU A 31 -16.36 -13.73 -26.73
N LYS A 32 -16.25 -12.42 -26.47
CA LYS A 32 -15.96 -11.94 -25.12
C LYS A 32 -17.13 -12.39 -24.24
N GLY A 33 -16.85 -13.24 -23.25
CA GLY A 33 -17.83 -13.53 -22.20
C GLY A 33 -18.33 -12.23 -21.56
N GLU A 34 -19.45 -12.30 -20.87
CA GLU A 34 -20.03 -11.16 -20.18
C GLU A 34 -19.00 -10.58 -19.19
N ILE A 35 -18.48 -9.38 -19.50
CA ILE A 35 -17.48 -8.71 -18.65
C ILE A 35 -18.27 -8.02 -17.54
N ALA A 36 -18.12 -8.49 -16.31
CA ALA A 36 -18.80 -7.93 -15.15
C ALA A 36 -18.29 -6.55 -14.72
N LEU A 37 -17.04 -6.20 -15.08
CA LEU A 37 -16.40 -4.91 -14.82
C LEU A 37 -15.63 -4.49 -16.07
N GLU A 38 -15.93 -3.31 -16.59
CA GLU A 38 -15.13 -2.71 -17.67
C GLU A 38 -13.87 -2.06 -17.06
N ALA A 39 -12.72 -2.36 -17.64
CA ALA A 39 -11.52 -1.60 -17.34
C ALA A 39 -11.73 -0.15 -17.77
N GLY A 40 -11.41 0.83 -16.90
CA GLY A 40 -11.55 2.26 -17.17
C GLY A 40 -10.59 2.75 -18.26
N THR A 41 -10.83 2.34 -19.50
CA THR A 41 -9.97 2.64 -20.66
C THR A 41 -10.50 3.76 -21.56
N ASP A 42 -11.52 4.50 -21.12
CA ASP A 42 -12.14 5.58 -21.91
C ASP A 42 -11.16 6.69 -22.28
N TRP A 43 -10.12 6.88 -21.47
CA TRP A 43 -9.06 7.85 -21.73
C TRP A 43 -8.31 7.64 -23.06
N ILE A 44 -8.32 6.42 -23.66
CA ILE A 44 -7.69 6.18 -24.98
C ILE A 44 -8.39 6.93 -26.12
N TYR A 45 -9.61 7.40 -25.89
CA TYR A 45 -10.40 8.19 -26.85
C TYR A 45 -10.25 9.70 -26.64
N ASP A 46 -9.55 10.13 -25.58
CA ASP A 46 -9.42 11.54 -25.26
C ASP A 46 -8.40 12.23 -26.18
N SER A 47 -8.91 13.00 -27.13
CA SER A 47 -8.11 13.76 -28.09
C SER A 47 -7.56 15.07 -27.55
N SER A 48 -7.79 15.40 -26.26
CA SER A 48 -7.26 16.63 -25.67
C SER A 48 -5.77 16.55 -25.41
N TYR A 49 -5.23 15.34 -25.21
CA TYR A 49 -3.81 15.09 -24.97
C TYR A 49 -3.22 13.92 -25.77
N LEU A 50 -4.04 13.05 -26.38
CA LEU A 50 -3.56 11.98 -27.24
C LEU A 50 -3.57 12.38 -28.71
N SER A 51 -2.46 12.13 -29.39
CA SER A 51 -2.45 12.28 -30.85
C SER A 51 -3.38 11.25 -31.52
N PRO A 52 -3.94 11.55 -32.70
CA PRO A 52 -4.80 10.61 -33.42
C PRO A 52 -4.13 9.26 -33.70
N GLU A 53 -2.84 9.27 -33.97
CA GLU A 53 -2.02 8.08 -34.25
C GLU A 53 -1.88 7.22 -33.01
N LEU A 54 -1.54 7.84 -31.85
CA LEU A 54 -1.41 7.13 -30.58
C LEU A 54 -2.75 6.58 -30.10
N SER A 55 -3.81 7.40 -30.14
CA SER A 55 -5.16 6.96 -29.81
C SER A 55 -5.61 5.77 -30.67
N SER A 56 -5.41 5.85 -32.00
CA SER A 56 -5.74 4.75 -32.91
C SER A 56 -4.98 3.46 -32.60
N LEU A 57 -3.71 3.56 -32.25
CA LEU A 57 -2.87 2.42 -31.83
C LEU A 57 -3.43 1.78 -30.55
N LEU A 58 -3.74 2.59 -29.54
CA LEU A 58 -4.29 2.13 -28.26
C LEU A 58 -5.66 1.48 -28.43
N ILE A 59 -6.55 2.08 -29.24
CA ILE A 59 -7.86 1.51 -29.58
C ILE A 59 -7.72 0.16 -30.29
N ASN A 60 -6.78 0.03 -31.21
CA ASN A 60 -6.52 -1.25 -31.87
C ASN A 60 -6.04 -2.31 -30.89
N ILE A 61 -5.13 -1.95 -29.95
CA ILE A 61 -4.65 -2.85 -28.90
C ILE A 61 -5.82 -3.29 -28.01
N SER A 62 -6.68 -2.37 -27.58
CA SER A 62 -7.82 -2.68 -26.70
C SER A 62 -8.83 -3.62 -27.35
N LYS A 63 -9.00 -3.55 -28.67
CA LYS A 63 -9.93 -4.40 -29.44
C LYS A 63 -9.33 -5.77 -29.79
N SER A 64 -8.06 -5.81 -30.12
CA SER A 64 -7.41 -7.01 -30.68
C SER A 64 -6.81 -7.91 -29.62
N GLY A 65 -6.77 -7.47 -28.35
CA GLY A 65 -5.98 -8.14 -27.33
C GLY A 65 -4.48 -8.03 -27.63
N TYR A 66 -3.68 -8.83 -26.96
CA TYR A 66 -2.26 -8.61 -26.81
C TYR A 66 -1.42 -8.99 -28.05
N ILE A 67 -0.34 -8.23 -28.24
CA ILE A 67 0.56 -8.35 -29.39
C ILE A 67 1.49 -9.57 -29.28
N ASP A 68 2.03 -9.83 -28.10
CA ASP A 68 2.92 -10.96 -27.82
C ASP A 68 2.76 -11.39 -26.35
N LYS A 69 2.19 -12.58 -26.13
CA LYS A 69 1.99 -13.14 -24.78
C LYS A 69 3.27 -13.28 -23.96
N ASN A 70 4.43 -13.36 -24.60
CA ASN A 70 5.73 -13.48 -23.90
C ASN A 70 6.24 -12.14 -23.34
N ARG A 71 5.57 -11.03 -23.68
CA ARG A 71 5.88 -9.69 -23.18
C ARG A 71 4.82 -9.13 -22.24
N SER A 72 3.92 -9.97 -21.76
CA SER A 72 2.94 -9.56 -20.79
C SER A 72 3.61 -9.27 -19.44
N TYR A 73 3.42 -8.08 -18.92
CA TYR A 73 3.84 -7.72 -17.56
C TYR A 73 2.97 -8.38 -16.50
N VAL A 74 1.74 -8.73 -16.87
CA VAL A 74 0.76 -9.36 -15.99
C VAL A 74 0.38 -10.71 -16.56
N SER A 75 0.42 -11.75 -15.75
CA SER A 75 -0.09 -13.07 -16.04
C SER A 75 -1.24 -13.40 -15.10
N PHE A 76 -2.08 -14.36 -15.47
CA PHE A 76 -3.20 -14.80 -14.67
C PHE A 76 -3.05 -16.29 -14.36
N ASP A 77 -3.40 -16.69 -13.14
CA ASP A 77 -3.50 -18.10 -12.80
C ASP A 77 -4.83 -18.71 -13.26
N ASN A 78 -5.07 -19.98 -12.87
CA ASN A 78 -6.26 -20.73 -13.29
C ASN A 78 -7.58 -20.18 -12.72
N ILE A 79 -7.51 -19.34 -11.69
CA ILE A 79 -8.67 -18.68 -11.06
C ILE A 79 -8.70 -17.18 -11.33
N MET A 80 -7.95 -16.75 -12.35
CA MET A 80 -7.90 -15.36 -12.85
C MET A 80 -7.33 -14.35 -11.86
N VAL A 81 -6.47 -14.77 -10.92
CA VAL A 81 -5.71 -13.85 -10.07
C VAL A 81 -4.56 -13.25 -10.88
N PRO A 82 -4.41 -11.92 -10.91
CA PRO A 82 -3.31 -11.26 -11.62
C PRO A 82 -1.98 -11.41 -10.87
N HIS A 83 -0.92 -11.72 -11.61
CA HIS A 83 0.44 -11.80 -11.12
C HIS A 83 1.33 -10.82 -11.89
N PHE A 84 1.98 -9.90 -11.19
CA PHE A 84 2.81 -8.81 -11.75
C PHE A 84 4.29 -9.17 -11.84
N THR A 85 4.59 -10.45 -12.04
CA THR A 85 5.96 -11.00 -12.07
C THR A 85 6.73 -10.71 -13.36
N GLY A 86 6.07 -10.19 -14.40
CA GLY A 86 6.70 -9.79 -15.65
C GLY A 86 7.43 -8.45 -15.60
N GLU A 87 7.30 -7.70 -14.51
CA GLU A 87 7.97 -6.42 -14.31
C GLU A 87 9.34 -6.57 -13.65
N GLU A 88 10.27 -5.65 -13.99
CA GLU A 88 11.60 -5.60 -13.37
C GLU A 88 11.51 -5.22 -11.90
N SER A 89 12.25 -5.89 -11.02
CA SER A 89 12.15 -5.70 -9.57
C SER A 89 12.99 -4.55 -9.01
N TYR A 90 14.02 -4.10 -9.74
CA TYR A 90 14.95 -3.03 -9.32
C TYR A 90 15.45 -3.15 -7.86
N PRO A 91 16.06 -4.29 -7.46
CA PRO A 91 16.42 -4.52 -6.06
C PRO A 91 17.43 -3.50 -5.52
N ASP A 92 18.25 -2.91 -6.40
CA ASP A 92 19.28 -1.93 -6.07
C ASP A 92 18.85 -0.50 -6.45
N MET A 93 17.54 -0.19 -6.41
CA MET A 93 17.07 1.15 -6.75
C MET A 93 17.70 2.22 -5.86
N ASN A 94 18.08 3.34 -6.46
CA ASN A 94 18.48 4.51 -5.70
C ASN A 94 17.24 5.27 -5.23
N TYR A 95 16.96 5.28 -3.92
CA TYR A 95 15.82 5.97 -3.35
C TYR A 95 15.84 7.50 -3.54
N ALA A 96 17.01 8.10 -3.78
CA ALA A 96 17.13 9.51 -4.14
C ALA A 96 16.66 9.79 -5.59
N ASP A 97 16.60 8.76 -6.46
CA ASP A 97 16.12 8.91 -7.82
C ASP A 97 14.60 8.99 -7.87
N GLN A 98 14.10 10.17 -8.24
CA GLN A 98 12.67 10.44 -8.37
C GLN A 98 11.98 9.50 -9.37
N GLY A 99 12.67 9.08 -10.45
CA GLY A 99 12.10 8.21 -11.48
C GLY A 99 11.69 6.85 -10.90
N TYR A 100 12.52 6.24 -10.05
CA TYR A 100 12.18 4.97 -9.40
C TYR A 100 11.02 5.11 -8.41
N ARG A 101 11.01 6.19 -7.63
CA ARG A 101 9.91 6.43 -6.70
C ARG A 101 8.58 6.61 -7.43
N MET A 102 8.59 7.44 -8.48
CA MET A 102 7.41 7.64 -9.33
C MET A 102 6.96 6.35 -10.03
N LEU A 103 7.90 5.50 -10.47
CA LEU A 103 7.56 4.20 -11.04
C LEU A 103 6.80 3.32 -10.04
N GLY A 104 7.20 3.33 -8.77
CA GLY A 104 6.48 2.62 -7.70
C GLY A 104 5.03 3.10 -7.55
N LEU A 105 4.82 4.43 -7.49
CA LEU A 105 3.48 5.02 -7.43
C LEU A 105 2.63 4.64 -8.64
N PHE A 106 3.17 4.79 -9.86
CA PHE A 106 2.44 4.45 -11.08
C PHE A 106 2.07 2.97 -11.15
N ARG A 107 2.99 2.07 -10.78
CA ARG A 107 2.73 0.64 -10.76
C ARG A 107 1.60 0.29 -9.81
N TYR A 108 1.66 0.78 -8.58
CA TYR A 108 0.62 0.49 -7.59
C TYR A 108 -0.73 1.08 -8.01
N TRP A 109 -0.75 2.33 -8.49
CA TRP A 109 -1.98 2.94 -8.98
C TRP A 109 -2.61 2.12 -10.10
N ASN A 110 -1.82 1.67 -11.10
CA ASN A 110 -2.30 0.84 -12.19
C ASN A 110 -2.80 -0.55 -11.73
N MET A 111 -2.14 -1.15 -10.73
CA MET A 111 -2.61 -2.42 -10.16
C MET A 111 -4.01 -2.29 -9.59
N ILE A 112 -4.29 -1.23 -8.86
CA ILE A 112 -5.61 -1.01 -8.27
C ILE A 112 -6.61 -0.59 -9.34
N GLU A 113 -6.26 0.37 -10.20
CA GLU A 113 -7.14 0.88 -11.25
C GLU A 113 -7.68 -0.21 -12.15
N TYR A 114 -6.82 -1.12 -12.61
CA TYR A 114 -7.17 -2.09 -13.64
C TYR A 114 -7.39 -3.52 -13.15
N TYR A 115 -6.94 -3.87 -11.95
CA TYR A 115 -6.96 -5.25 -11.49
C TYR A 115 -7.59 -5.47 -10.12
N TYR A 116 -7.86 -4.41 -9.34
CA TYR A 116 -8.47 -4.57 -8.02
C TYR A 116 -9.99 -4.69 -8.15
N PRO A 117 -10.59 -5.86 -7.84
CA PRO A 117 -12.01 -6.11 -8.13
C PRO A 117 -12.98 -5.30 -7.25
N TYR A 118 -12.48 -4.68 -6.18
CA TYR A 118 -13.29 -3.92 -5.24
C TYR A 118 -13.05 -2.40 -5.33
N LYS A 119 -12.42 -1.92 -6.40
CA LYS A 119 -12.12 -0.49 -6.60
C LYS A 119 -13.35 0.40 -6.39
N ASP A 120 -14.50 0.01 -6.91
CA ASP A 120 -15.72 0.82 -6.85
C ASP A 120 -16.35 0.90 -5.45
N ILE A 121 -15.90 0.09 -4.49
CA ILE A 121 -16.45 0.04 -3.13
C ILE A 121 -15.46 0.44 -2.03
N ILE A 122 -14.22 0.82 -2.39
CA ILE A 122 -13.24 1.29 -1.38
C ILE A 122 -13.63 2.65 -0.77
N GLY A 123 -14.51 3.40 -1.42
CA GLY A 123 -14.97 4.70 -0.93
C GLY A 123 -14.00 5.87 -1.19
N GLU A 124 -12.89 5.62 -1.84
CA GLU A 124 -11.90 6.61 -2.27
C GLU A 124 -12.02 6.83 -3.78
N ASP A 125 -11.88 8.08 -4.22
CA ASP A 125 -11.66 8.39 -5.62
C ASP A 125 -10.18 8.11 -5.95
N TRP A 126 -9.93 7.09 -6.77
CA TRP A 126 -8.59 6.57 -6.97
C TRP A 126 -7.65 7.55 -7.70
N ASP A 127 -8.18 8.42 -8.56
CA ASP A 127 -7.41 9.53 -9.16
C ASP A 127 -7.03 10.59 -8.11
N SER A 128 -7.94 10.88 -7.18
CA SER A 128 -7.65 11.80 -6.07
C SER A 128 -6.59 11.22 -5.13
N VAL A 129 -6.59 9.92 -4.87
CA VAL A 129 -5.52 9.25 -4.11
C VAL A 129 -4.18 9.39 -4.84
N PHE A 130 -4.14 9.20 -6.15
CA PHE A 130 -2.92 9.42 -6.93
C PHE A 130 -2.37 10.84 -6.76
N LEU A 131 -3.22 11.84 -6.90
CA LEU A 131 -2.83 13.26 -6.76
C LEU A 131 -2.38 13.62 -5.34
N GLU A 132 -2.99 13.02 -4.31
CA GLU A 132 -2.58 13.17 -2.90
C GLU A 132 -1.15 12.66 -2.68
N PHE A 133 -0.82 11.50 -3.26
CA PHE A 133 0.48 10.86 -3.03
C PHE A 133 1.58 11.36 -3.97
N LEU A 134 1.24 11.94 -5.11
CA LEU A 134 2.20 12.43 -6.10
C LEU A 134 3.30 13.33 -5.51
N PRO A 135 3.02 14.37 -4.71
CA PRO A 135 4.06 15.20 -4.09
C PRO A 135 4.99 14.41 -3.16
N ARG A 136 4.45 13.46 -2.40
CA ARG A 136 5.21 12.66 -1.44
C ARG A 136 6.25 11.77 -2.14
N PHE A 137 5.86 11.16 -3.27
CA PHE A 137 6.78 10.36 -4.09
C PHE A 137 7.77 11.24 -4.87
N MET A 138 7.41 12.47 -5.19
CA MET A 138 8.31 13.42 -5.84
C MET A 138 9.38 13.97 -4.89
N GLU A 139 9.00 14.33 -3.66
CA GLU A 139 9.84 15.06 -2.71
C GLU A 139 10.66 14.15 -1.81
N GLY A 140 10.24 12.91 -1.58
CA GLY A 140 10.98 11.94 -0.78
C GLY A 140 12.39 11.70 -1.35
N THR A 141 13.43 11.64 -0.49
CA THR A 141 14.81 11.52 -0.95
C THR A 141 15.55 10.32 -0.37
N ASP A 142 14.92 9.57 0.52
CA ASP A 142 15.52 8.46 1.25
C ASP A 142 14.59 7.23 1.31
N GLU A 143 15.15 6.12 1.74
CA GLU A 143 14.45 4.84 1.83
C GLU A 143 13.25 4.89 2.76
N LEU A 144 13.39 5.54 3.92
CA LEU A 144 12.33 5.58 4.93
C LEU A 144 11.12 6.35 4.39
N SER A 145 11.33 7.55 3.83
CA SER A 145 10.25 8.37 3.27
C SER A 145 9.51 7.66 2.14
N TYR A 146 10.23 6.93 1.28
CA TYR A 146 9.63 6.14 0.20
C TYR A 146 8.80 4.97 0.75
N LYS A 147 9.37 4.14 1.64
CA LYS A 147 8.67 2.99 2.22
C LYS A 147 7.45 3.41 3.03
N MET A 148 7.54 4.52 3.75
CA MET A 148 6.40 5.12 4.46
C MET A 148 5.29 5.56 3.51
N ALA A 149 5.64 6.27 2.43
CA ALA A 149 4.66 6.68 1.43
C ALA A 149 3.97 5.46 0.78
N CYS A 150 4.72 4.39 0.48
CA CYS A 150 4.15 3.14 -0.02
C CYS A 150 3.20 2.47 1.00
N ALA A 151 3.62 2.38 2.26
CA ALA A 151 2.81 1.77 3.32
C ALA A 151 1.50 2.53 3.54
N GLU A 152 1.54 3.86 3.60
CA GLU A 152 0.35 4.69 3.71
C GLU A 152 -0.54 4.61 2.46
N LEU A 153 0.05 4.55 1.26
CA LEU A 153 -0.71 4.38 0.01
C LEU A 153 -1.50 3.05 0.01
N THR A 154 -0.92 1.97 0.54
CA THR A 154 -1.64 0.68 0.62
C THR A 154 -2.83 0.72 1.56
N THR A 155 -2.89 1.64 2.52
CA THR A 155 -4.05 1.76 3.41
C THR A 155 -5.29 2.31 2.72
N LYS A 156 -5.12 3.01 1.59
CA LYS A 156 -6.21 3.65 0.85
C LYS A 156 -7.18 2.67 0.20
N ILE A 157 -6.80 1.40 0.04
CA ILE A 157 -7.72 0.38 -0.50
C ILE A 157 -8.60 -0.28 0.56
N HIS A 158 -8.40 0.04 1.85
CA HIS A 158 -9.18 -0.49 2.96
C HIS A 158 -9.29 -2.02 2.97
N ASP A 159 -8.18 -2.71 2.70
CA ASP A 159 -8.11 -4.18 2.71
C ASP A 159 -7.06 -4.65 3.72
N SER A 160 -7.48 -5.46 4.70
CA SER A 160 -6.60 -6.00 5.74
C SER A 160 -5.50 -6.93 5.20
N HIS A 161 -5.61 -7.39 3.96
CA HIS A 161 -4.58 -8.21 3.31
C HIS A 161 -3.55 -7.35 2.53
N ALA A 162 -3.80 -6.05 2.42
CA ALA A 162 -2.87 -5.15 1.75
C ALA A 162 -1.80 -4.67 2.72
N TYR A 163 -0.56 -4.92 2.39
CA TYR A 163 0.60 -4.39 3.11
C TYR A 163 1.74 -4.11 2.12
N ALA A 164 2.50 -3.09 2.44
CA ALA A 164 3.74 -2.80 1.74
C ALA A 164 4.88 -2.87 2.76
N PHE A 165 5.82 -3.78 2.52
CA PHE A 165 7.03 -4.00 3.32
C PHE A 165 6.76 -4.37 4.80
N ASP A 166 7.02 -5.61 5.17
CA ASP A 166 7.11 -6.05 6.57
C ASP A 166 8.11 -5.19 7.38
N GLU A 167 9.07 -4.60 6.67
CA GLU A 167 10.09 -3.73 7.22
C GLU A 167 9.61 -2.30 7.51
N ALA A 168 8.50 -1.82 6.94
CA ALA A 168 8.03 -0.45 7.19
C ALA A 168 7.69 -0.25 8.68
N ALA A 169 7.05 -1.22 9.29
CA ALA A 169 6.80 -1.22 10.73
C ALA A 169 8.10 -1.26 11.55
N ALA A 170 9.10 -2.03 11.10
CA ALA A 170 10.42 -2.09 11.72
C ALA A 170 11.22 -0.79 11.55
N LEU A 171 11.08 -0.12 10.41
CA LEU A 171 11.71 1.18 10.15
C LEU A 171 11.11 2.31 10.99
N MET A 172 9.79 2.27 11.26
CA MET A 172 9.11 3.25 12.12
C MET A 172 9.35 3.03 13.61
N GLY A 173 9.58 1.81 14.02
CA GLY A 173 9.58 1.46 15.43
C GLY A 173 10.73 0.57 15.89
N GLY A 174 11.62 0.15 14.99
CA GLY A 174 12.69 -0.81 15.33
C GLY A 174 12.22 -2.26 15.39
N VAL A 175 13.11 -3.15 15.81
CA VAL A 175 12.89 -4.60 15.85
C VAL A 175 12.44 -5.12 17.20
N LEU A 176 12.41 -4.28 18.23
CA LEU A 176 12.04 -4.68 19.58
C LEU A 176 10.51 -4.80 19.67
N ILE A 177 10.05 -5.83 20.34
CA ILE A 177 8.64 -6.08 20.64
C ILE A 177 8.44 -5.90 22.14
N ALA A 178 7.34 -5.31 22.56
CA ALA A 178 7.02 -5.20 23.98
C ALA A 178 6.95 -6.61 24.62
N PRO A 179 7.50 -6.79 25.81
CA PRO A 179 7.52 -8.09 26.48
C PRO A 179 6.22 -8.43 27.20
N PHE A 180 5.15 -7.86 26.77
CA PHE A 180 3.81 -8.12 27.30
C PHE A 180 2.80 -8.18 26.15
N THR A 181 1.78 -8.98 26.37
CA THR A 181 0.58 -8.98 25.52
C THR A 181 -0.48 -8.07 26.13
N PHE A 182 -1.40 -7.60 25.30
CA PHE A 182 -2.48 -6.71 25.76
C PHE A 182 -3.75 -6.94 24.96
N THR A 183 -4.84 -6.54 25.55
CA THR A 183 -6.16 -6.63 24.96
C THR A 183 -6.89 -5.30 25.05
N HIS A 184 -7.86 -5.12 24.18
CA HIS A 184 -8.74 -3.96 24.20
C HIS A 184 -10.01 -4.25 24.97
N THR A 185 -10.32 -3.43 25.96
CA THR A 185 -11.56 -3.52 26.76
C THR A 185 -12.27 -2.18 26.83
N GLY A 186 -13.28 -1.97 25.98
CA GLY A 186 -13.97 -0.69 25.89
C GLY A 186 -13.03 0.43 25.45
N GLU A 187 -12.71 1.39 26.32
CA GLU A 187 -11.83 2.52 26.02
C GLU A 187 -10.39 2.29 26.50
N ASN A 188 -10.07 1.11 27.03
CA ASN A 188 -8.79 0.85 27.65
C ASN A 188 -7.97 -0.20 26.89
N ILE A 189 -6.67 0.00 26.84
CA ILE A 189 -5.68 -1.02 26.46
C ILE A 189 -5.15 -1.63 27.75
N VAL A 190 -5.39 -2.91 27.96
CA VAL A 190 -5.11 -3.62 29.21
C VAL A 190 -4.03 -4.68 28.94
N VAL A 191 -2.99 -4.71 29.75
CA VAL A 191 -2.01 -5.80 29.74
C VAL A 191 -2.72 -7.09 30.15
N ASP A 192 -2.66 -8.14 29.33
CA ASP A 192 -3.28 -9.43 29.62
C ASP A 192 -2.29 -10.56 29.85
N GLY A 193 -1.04 -10.37 29.44
CA GLY A 193 0.03 -11.35 29.67
C GLY A 193 1.44 -10.72 29.68
N ILE A 194 2.38 -11.44 30.25
CA ILE A 194 3.82 -11.11 30.25
C ILE A 194 4.55 -12.26 29.60
N ASP A 195 5.45 -11.96 28.67
CA ASP A 195 6.29 -12.98 28.04
C ASP A 195 7.32 -13.49 29.06
N ALA A 196 7.28 -14.79 29.36
CA ALA A 196 8.11 -15.45 30.37
C ALA A 196 9.59 -15.53 29.97
N ASP A 197 9.91 -15.37 28.70
CA ASP A 197 11.28 -15.49 28.17
C ASP A 197 12.02 -14.12 28.17
N TYR A 198 11.40 -13.09 28.73
CA TYR A 198 11.96 -11.74 28.72
C TYR A 198 12.92 -11.48 29.87
N PRO A 199 13.99 -10.67 29.65
CA PRO A 199 14.99 -10.40 30.71
C PRO A 199 14.36 -9.63 31.88
N PRO A 200 14.91 -9.81 33.11
CA PRO A 200 14.42 -9.11 34.29
C PRO A 200 14.54 -7.59 34.13
N GLY A 201 13.54 -6.85 34.55
CA GLY A 201 13.47 -5.37 34.47
C GLY A 201 12.06 -4.83 34.19
N ILE A 202 11.11 -5.71 33.87
CA ILE A 202 9.71 -5.35 33.60
C ILE A 202 8.78 -5.74 34.78
N GLU A 203 9.35 -6.01 35.94
CA GLU A 203 8.64 -6.44 37.15
C GLU A 203 7.57 -5.42 37.60
N THR A 204 7.54 -4.24 36.97
CA THR A 204 6.55 -3.21 37.23
C THR A 204 5.29 -3.30 36.38
N VAL A 205 5.30 -4.10 35.30
CA VAL A 205 4.13 -4.32 34.43
C VAL A 205 3.43 -5.60 34.86
N LEU A 206 2.14 -5.54 35.12
CA LEU A 206 1.37 -6.69 35.59
C LEU A 206 0.11 -6.87 34.72
N PRO A 207 -0.35 -8.11 34.54
CA PRO A 207 -1.67 -8.34 33.91
C PRO A 207 -2.78 -7.60 34.66
N GLY A 208 -3.59 -6.88 33.91
CA GLY A 208 -4.65 -6.00 34.42
C GLY A 208 -4.24 -4.52 34.48
N ASP A 209 -2.97 -4.19 34.30
CA ASP A 209 -2.55 -2.78 34.18
C ASP A 209 -3.11 -2.15 32.91
N ILE A 210 -3.51 -0.88 32.99
CA ILE A 210 -4.02 -0.12 31.84
C ILE A 210 -2.90 0.77 31.31
N ILE A 211 -2.63 0.68 30.01
CA ILE A 211 -1.65 1.52 29.34
C ILE A 211 -2.29 2.87 29.03
N LEU A 212 -1.75 3.94 29.58
CA LEU A 212 -2.25 5.31 29.40
C LEU A 212 -1.46 6.08 28.35
N LYS A 213 -0.14 5.96 28.38
CA LYS A 213 0.78 6.69 27.49
C LYS A 213 1.97 5.83 27.13
N THR A 214 2.54 6.14 25.96
CA THR A 214 3.83 5.65 25.50
C THR A 214 4.68 6.85 25.10
N ASP A 215 5.86 6.99 25.71
CA ASP A 215 6.77 8.15 25.51
C ASP A 215 6.10 9.52 25.70
N GLY A 216 5.20 9.60 26.69
CA GLY A 216 4.42 10.79 27.01
C GLY A 216 3.25 11.08 26.07
N ILE A 217 3.05 10.28 25.00
CA ILE A 217 1.93 10.39 24.04
C ILE A 217 0.75 9.58 24.60
N GLU A 218 -0.45 10.14 24.59
CA GLU A 218 -1.67 9.43 24.97
C GLU A 218 -1.82 8.18 24.11
N ILE A 219 -2.25 7.06 24.70
CA ILE A 219 -2.26 5.76 24.04
C ILE A 219 -3.06 5.76 22.74
N TRP A 220 -4.18 6.45 22.68
CA TRP A 220 -5.01 6.50 21.49
C TRP A 220 -4.39 7.34 20.37
N ASP A 221 -3.66 8.42 20.69
CA ASP A 221 -2.93 9.21 19.71
C ASP A 221 -1.75 8.41 19.16
N TYR A 222 -1.06 7.65 20.03
CA TYR A 222 0.00 6.73 19.64
C TYR A 222 -0.51 5.63 18.68
N ILE A 223 -1.65 5.00 19.02
CA ILE A 223 -2.31 4.00 18.19
C ILE A 223 -2.71 4.59 16.83
N ALA A 224 -3.32 5.78 16.82
CA ALA A 224 -3.73 6.45 15.60
C ALA A 224 -2.52 6.70 14.67
N GLU A 225 -1.39 7.14 15.22
CA GLU A 225 -0.18 7.38 14.45
C GLU A 225 0.38 6.09 13.83
N LYS A 226 0.52 5.04 14.64
CA LYS A 226 1.02 3.73 14.17
C LYS A 226 0.07 3.06 13.16
N SER A 227 -1.21 3.38 13.22
CA SER A 227 -2.22 2.83 12.32
C SER A 227 -2.20 3.43 10.91
N LYS A 228 -1.52 4.56 10.70
CA LYS A 228 -1.44 5.23 9.39
C LYS A 228 -0.84 4.37 8.27
N ILE A 229 -0.03 3.39 8.63
CA ILE A 229 0.65 2.51 7.67
C ILE A 229 0.04 1.11 7.61
N LYS A 230 -1.06 0.87 8.32
CA LYS A 230 -1.68 -0.45 8.38
C LYS A 230 -3.04 -0.43 7.69
N SER A 231 -3.13 -1.10 6.56
CA SER A 231 -4.40 -1.22 5.83
C SER A 231 -5.39 -2.11 6.58
N ARG A 232 -6.68 -1.81 6.46
CA ARG A 232 -7.73 -2.50 7.21
C ARG A 232 -9.08 -2.39 6.53
N SER A 233 -9.84 -3.48 6.57
CA SER A 233 -11.19 -3.54 6.00
C SER A 233 -12.26 -2.89 6.90
N ARG A 234 -11.96 -2.68 8.18
CA ARG A 234 -12.87 -2.04 9.17
C ARG A 234 -12.06 -1.41 10.30
N ASP A 235 -12.54 -0.33 10.87
CA ASP A 235 -11.89 0.35 12.01
C ASP A 235 -11.71 -0.57 13.24
N THR A 236 -12.65 -1.49 13.46
CA THR A 236 -12.59 -2.46 14.56
C THR A 236 -11.47 -3.51 14.40
N VAL A 237 -10.99 -3.77 13.19
CA VAL A 237 -9.89 -4.72 12.93
C VAL A 237 -8.60 -4.20 13.53
N VAL A 238 -8.37 -2.89 13.55
CA VAL A 238 -7.19 -2.30 14.19
C VAL A 238 -7.04 -2.75 15.63
N LEU A 239 -8.12 -2.76 16.38
CA LEU A 239 -8.08 -3.09 17.80
C LEU A 239 -7.79 -4.57 18.06
N ASN A 240 -8.14 -5.45 17.13
CA ASN A 240 -7.88 -6.87 17.24
C ASN A 240 -6.46 -7.28 16.74
N ASP A 241 -5.93 -6.51 15.76
CA ASP A 241 -4.61 -6.78 15.15
C ASP A 241 -3.49 -5.93 15.73
N LEU A 242 -3.82 -5.03 16.67
CA LEU A 242 -2.86 -4.17 17.34
C LEU A 242 -1.81 -4.90 18.18
N PRO A 243 -2.09 -6.08 18.82
CA PRO A 243 -1.24 -6.65 19.86
C PRO A 243 0.22 -6.83 19.49
N GLU A 244 0.53 -7.21 18.27
CA GLU A 244 1.90 -7.56 17.93
C GLU A 244 2.75 -6.37 17.43
N ASP A 245 2.13 -5.38 16.81
CA ASP A 245 2.87 -4.35 16.06
C ASP A 245 2.87 -2.95 16.69
N ILE A 246 1.94 -2.64 17.60
CA ILE A 246 1.80 -1.29 18.16
C ILE A 246 3.00 -0.88 19.00
N PHE A 247 3.43 -1.78 19.88
CA PHE A 247 4.58 -1.51 20.76
C PHE A 247 5.89 -2.05 20.16
N ARG A 248 5.96 -2.17 18.85
CA ARG A 248 7.22 -2.46 18.17
C ARG A 248 8.06 -1.19 18.12
N GLY A 249 9.25 -1.25 18.71
CA GLY A 249 10.21 -0.15 18.73
C GLY A 249 10.82 0.11 20.11
N TYR A 250 11.56 1.22 20.19
CA TYR A 250 12.07 1.73 21.46
C TYR A 250 10.99 2.62 22.06
N ALA A 251 10.32 2.14 23.10
CA ALA A 251 9.61 3.01 24.01
C ALA A 251 10.52 3.22 25.22
N ASP A 252 10.93 4.45 25.45
CA ASP A 252 11.76 4.78 26.62
C ASP A 252 10.93 4.77 27.91
N GLU A 253 9.62 5.04 27.79
CA GLU A 253 8.71 5.10 28.94
C GLU A 253 7.28 4.67 28.59
N ILE A 254 6.70 3.79 29.41
CA ILE A 254 5.27 3.44 29.36
C ILE A 254 4.62 3.89 30.68
N THR A 255 3.60 4.73 30.58
CA THR A 255 2.80 5.16 31.73
C THR A 255 1.62 4.22 31.91
N LEU A 256 1.50 3.63 33.10
CA LEU A 256 0.47 2.65 33.45
C LEU A 256 -0.42 3.14 34.58
N ALA A 257 -1.73 2.87 34.46
CA ALA A 257 -2.63 2.86 35.62
C ALA A 257 -2.64 1.44 36.19
N LYS A 258 -2.20 1.30 37.45
CA LYS A 258 -2.04 0.01 38.10
C LYS A 258 -3.40 -0.63 38.46
N ALA A 259 -3.59 -1.89 38.05
CA ALA A 259 -4.79 -2.66 38.37
C ALA A 259 -5.02 -2.85 39.88
N LEU A 260 -3.94 -2.75 40.67
CA LEU A 260 -3.96 -3.05 42.12
C LEU A 260 -4.06 -1.84 43.01
N GLU A 261 -4.06 -0.60 42.49
CA GLU A 261 -4.35 0.60 43.30
C GLU A 261 -5.85 0.61 43.66
N GLY A 262 -6.23 -0.16 44.65
CA GLY A 262 -7.62 -0.24 45.14
C GLY A 262 -8.07 -1.62 45.59
N ARG A 263 -7.29 -2.68 45.38
CA ARG A 263 -7.55 -3.97 46.02
C ARG A 263 -6.93 -4.01 47.41
N THR A 264 -7.66 -3.47 48.38
CA THR A 264 -7.49 -3.89 49.78
C THR A 264 -7.72 -5.40 49.81
N SER A 265 -6.71 -6.12 50.32
CA SER A 265 -6.80 -7.55 50.61
C SER A 265 -8.14 -7.92 51.24
N LEU A 266 -8.84 -8.85 50.61
CA LEU A 266 -9.86 -9.66 51.27
C LEU A 266 -9.16 -10.72 52.13
#